data_6ad1da41eebfbc1fa0860a325ac643a6
#
_entry.id   6ad1da41eebfbc1fa0860a325ac643a6
#
_cell.length_a   1.000
_cell.length_b   1.000
_cell.length_c   1.000
_cell.angle_alpha   90.00
_cell.angle_beta   90.00
_cell.angle_gamma   90.00
#
_symmetry.space_group_name_H-M   'P 1'
#
loop_
_entity.id
_entity.type
_entity.pdbx_description
1 polymer ?
#
loop_
_entity_poly.entity_id
_entity_poly.type
_entity_poly.pdbx_seq_one_letter_code
_entity_poly.pdbx_strand_id
1 'polypeptide(L)'
;MQRTELMTWLQQELAVDMFKDYAPNGLQLQGKSDIGHITCAVTASLAAIEAAIENGSDLLLVHHGWFWKSEPTVITDWKFKRIQTAMQAGLNIAGYHLPLDAHPQLGNNAQLARVLGLKPLPAKATAAVGVADAAAAAQPPGFGRFG
;
A
#
# COMPACT_ATOMS: atom_id res chain seq x y z
N MET A 1 7.12 -18.40 -5.30
CA MET A 1 5.86 -17.95 -5.96
C MET A 1 6.20 -16.99 -7.08
N GLN A 2 5.51 -17.09 -8.21
CA GLN A 2 5.70 -16.12 -9.29
C GLN A 2 5.16 -14.74 -8.88
N ARG A 3 5.92 -13.67 -9.21
CA ARG A 3 5.51 -12.29 -8.91
C ARG A 3 4.10 -11.98 -9.43
N THR A 4 3.77 -12.41 -10.64
CA THR A 4 2.45 -12.18 -11.25
C THR A 4 1.32 -12.81 -10.44
N GLU A 5 1.53 -14.02 -9.93
CA GLU A 5 0.56 -14.70 -9.06
C GLU A 5 0.35 -13.93 -7.77
N LEU A 6 1.44 -13.51 -7.12
CA LEU A 6 1.38 -12.73 -5.88
C LEU A 6 0.65 -11.40 -6.09
N MET A 7 0.98 -10.66 -7.16
CA MET A 7 0.34 -9.39 -7.46
C MET A 7 -1.17 -9.58 -7.76
N THR A 8 -1.54 -10.62 -8.48
CA THR A 8 -2.94 -10.94 -8.75
C THR A 8 -3.70 -11.27 -7.46
N TRP A 9 -3.09 -12.06 -6.59
CA TRP A 9 -3.68 -12.39 -5.29
C TRP A 9 -3.87 -11.14 -4.42
N LEU A 10 -2.84 -10.29 -4.30
CA LEU A 10 -2.92 -9.04 -3.53
C LEU A 10 -3.97 -8.07 -4.11
N GLN A 11 -4.10 -7.99 -5.45
CA GLN A 11 -5.12 -7.19 -6.12
C GLN A 11 -6.53 -7.61 -5.69
N GLN A 12 -6.78 -8.91 -5.65
CA GLN A 12 -8.08 -9.49 -5.29
C GLN A 12 -8.35 -9.37 -3.78
N GLU A 13 -7.38 -9.75 -2.94
CA GLU A 13 -7.50 -9.72 -1.48
C GLU A 13 -7.79 -8.31 -0.96
N LEU A 14 -7.10 -7.32 -1.52
CA LEU A 14 -7.26 -5.92 -1.13
C LEU A 14 -8.37 -5.19 -1.91
N ALA A 15 -9.07 -5.86 -2.81
CA ALA A 15 -10.14 -5.30 -3.65
C ALA A 15 -9.72 -3.97 -4.32
N VAL A 16 -8.51 -3.90 -4.86
CA VAL A 16 -7.87 -2.68 -5.34
C VAL A 16 -8.72 -1.90 -6.33
N ASP A 17 -9.44 -2.59 -7.20
CA ASP A 17 -10.27 -1.99 -8.26
C ASP A 17 -11.47 -1.18 -7.72
N MET A 18 -11.79 -1.35 -6.42
CA MET A 18 -12.85 -0.59 -5.75
C MET A 18 -12.41 0.81 -5.33
N PHE A 19 -11.13 1.16 -5.46
CA PHE A 19 -10.56 2.39 -4.94
C PHE A 19 -10.08 3.34 -6.03
N LYS A 20 -10.43 4.62 -5.89
CA LYS A 20 -9.79 5.72 -6.61
C LYS A 20 -8.75 6.34 -5.68
N ASP A 21 -7.49 6.03 -5.88
CA ASP A 21 -6.41 6.45 -4.99
C ASP A 21 -5.58 7.61 -5.58
N TYR A 22 -4.74 8.20 -4.72
CA TYR A 22 -3.80 9.28 -5.03
C TYR A 22 -2.44 8.76 -5.50
N ALA A 23 -2.20 7.45 -5.34
CA ALA A 23 -1.02 6.74 -5.81
C ALA A 23 -1.45 5.45 -6.53
N PRO A 24 -0.62 4.91 -7.43
CA PRO A 24 -0.89 3.60 -8.02
C PRO A 24 -0.77 2.51 -6.96
N ASN A 25 -1.82 1.69 -6.81
CA ASN A 25 -1.78 0.49 -5.99
C ASN A 25 -1.27 -0.70 -6.82
N GLY A 26 -0.45 -1.55 -6.20
CA GLY A 26 0.16 -2.71 -6.83
C GLY A 26 1.66 -2.56 -7.07
N LEU A 27 2.18 -3.29 -8.07
CA LEU A 27 3.59 -3.26 -8.44
C LEU A 27 3.98 -1.89 -9.01
N GLN A 28 4.94 -1.23 -8.38
CA GLN A 28 5.43 0.08 -8.78
C GLN A 28 6.82 0.04 -9.40
N LEU A 29 7.63 -0.94 -9.02
CA LEU A 29 8.93 -1.23 -9.64
C LEU A 29 9.07 -2.73 -9.82
N GLN A 30 9.39 -3.13 -11.05
CA GLN A 30 9.61 -4.52 -11.40
C GLN A 30 11.07 -4.92 -11.15
N GLY A 31 11.25 -6.03 -10.41
CA GLY A 31 12.52 -6.72 -10.20
C GLY A 31 12.44 -8.18 -10.63
N LYS A 32 12.94 -9.09 -9.78
CA LYS A 32 12.95 -10.55 -10.01
C LYS A 32 11.55 -11.11 -10.28
N SER A 33 11.47 -12.19 -11.06
CA SER A 33 10.22 -12.87 -11.39
C SER A 33 9.71 -13.76 -10.25
N ASP A 34 10.62 -14.34 -9.49
CA ASP A 34 10.31 -15.21 -8.38
C ASP A 34 10.43 -14.48 -7.05
N ILE A 35 9.41 -14.63 -6.22
CA ILE A 35 9.34 -14.04 -4.89
C ILE A 35 9.40 -15.16 -3.86
N GLY A 36 10.51 -15.22 -3.15
CA GLY A 36 10.74 -16.15 -2.02
C GLY A 36 10.73 -15.42 -0.68
N HIS A 37 11.19 -14.16 -0.65
CA HIS A 37 11.31 -13.37 0.57
C HIS A 37 10.73 -11.96 0.40
N ILE A 38 9.90 -11.55 1.37
CA ILE A 38 9.21 -10.26 1.37
C ILE A 38 9.58 -9.51 2.64
N THR A 39 10.03 -8.26 2.49
CA THR A 39 10.12 -7.30 3.59
C THR A 39 8.92 -6.35 3.53
N CYS A 40 8.30 -6.08 4.66
CA CYS A 40 7.22 -5.10 4.79
C CYS A 40 7.73 -3.83 5.48
N ALA A 41 7.29 -2.68 4.98
CA ALA A 41 7.55 -1.38 5.61
C ALA A 41 6.36 -0.43 5.41
N VAL A 42 6.32 0.65 6.19
CA VAL A 42 5.27 1.66 6.01
C VAL A 42 5.52 2.47 4.74
N THR A 43 6.75 2.89 4.50
CA THR A 43 7.11 3.79 3.39
C THR A 43 8.30 3.24 2.62
N ALA A 44 8.26 3.31 1.28
CA ALA A 44 9.38 2.96 0.38
C ALA A 44 10.50 4.03 0.45
N SER A 45 11.09 4.20 1.64
CA SER A 45 12.25 5.06 1.87
C SER A 45 13.54 4.39 1.41
N LEU A 46 14.62 5.16 1.26
CA LEU A 46 15.93 4.57 0.92
C LEU A 46 16.36 3.56 1.99
N ALA A 47 16.21 3.91 3.27
CA ALA A 47 16.56 3.00 4.37
C ALA A 47 15.75 1.69 4.36
N ALA A 48 14.44 1.75 4.02
CA ALA A 48 13.62 0.54 3.88
C ALA A 48 14.08 -0.33 2.70
N ILE A 49 14.49 0.29 1.59
CA ILE A 49 15.03 -0.41 0.42
C ILE A 49 16.36 -1.09 0.77
N GLU A 50 17.29 -0.37 1.40
CA GLU A 50 18.58 -0.89 1.83
C GLU A 50 18.40 -2.07 2.80
N ALA A 51 17.53 -1.92 3.80
CA ALA A 51 17.22 -3.01 4.74
C ALA A 51 16.59 -4.24 4.05
N ALA A 52 15.69 -4.04 3.07
CA ALA A 52 15.13 -5.14 2.30
C ALA A 52 16.20 -5.88 1.49
N ILE A 53 17.15 -5.15 0.91
CA ILE A 53 18.29 -5.72 0.17
C ILE A 53 19.20 -6.51 1.12
N GLU A 54 19.55 -5.94 2.27
CA GLU A 54 20.37 -6.62 3.29
C GLU A 54 19.71 -7.91 3.79
N ASN A 55 18.39 -7.92 3.93
CA ASN A 55 17.61 -9.11 4.30
C ASN A 55 17.47 -10.12 3.14
N GLY A 56 18.02 -9.86 1.96
CA GLY A 56 17.91 -10.74 0.80
C GLY A 56 16.51 -10.83 0.23
N SER A 57 15.68 -9.79 0.40
CA SER A 57 14.29 -9.79 -0.06
C SER A 57 14.18 -9.64 -1.58
N ASP A 58 13.15 -10.25 -2.15
CA ASP A 58 12.80 -10.14 -3.57
C ASP A 58 11.71 -9.09 -3.79
N LEU A 59 10.97 -8.74 -2.73
CA LEU A 59 9.90 -7.73 -2.73
C LEU A 59 9.95 -6.89 -1.45
N LEU A 60 9.90 -5.58 -1.60
CA LEU A 60 9.53 -4.65 -0.54
C LEU A 60 8.06 -4.26 -0.73
N LEU A 61 7.21 -4.70 0.20
CA LEU A 61 5.79 -4.40 0.25
C LEU A 61 5.54 -3.24 1.21
N VAL A 62 4.91 -2.17 0.73
CA VAL A 62 4.72 -0.94 1.50
C VAL A 62 3.28 -0.42 1.47
N HIS A 63 2.94 0.40 2.44
CA HIS A 63 1.73 1.21 2.44
C HIS A 63 1.93 2.49 1.62
N HIS A 64 2.96 3.25 1.89
CA HIS A 64 3.32 4.45 1.14
C HIS A 64 4.41 4.13 0.11
N GLY A 65 3.98 3.93 -1.12
CA GLY A 65 4.89 3.73 -2.27
C GLY A 65 5.34 5.06 -2.90
N TRP A 66 5.49 5.02 -4.22
CA TRP A 66 5.95 6.14 -5.06
C TRP A 66 4.84 6.58 -6.03
N PHE A 67 5.14 7.59 -6.84
CA PHE A 67 4.30 8.07 -7.94
C PHE A 67 2.95 8.66 -7.49
N TRP A 68 2.96 9.39 -6.38
CA TRP A 68 1.78 10.14 -5.94
C TRP A 68 1.37 11.19 -6.97
N LYS A 69 0.08 11.46 -7.12
CA LYS A 69 -0.43 12.47 -8.08
C LYS A 69 0.18 13.86 -7.92
N SER A 70 0.62 14.19 -6.71
CA SER A 70 1.30 15.45 -6.38
C SER A 70 2.82 15.42 -6.54
N GLU A 71 3.42 14.26 -6.81
CA GLU A 71 4.86 14.15 -7.00
C GLU A 71 5.27 14.65 -8.39
N PRO A 72 6.45 15.31 -8.48
CA PRO A 72 7.06 15.58 -9.79
C PRO A 72 7.26 14.26 -10.56
N THR A 73 6.96 14.30 -11.87
CA THR A 73 7.11 13.11 -12.74
C THR A 73 8.56 12.79 -13.07
N VAL A 74 9.47 13.76 -12.87
CA VAL A 74 10.91 13.60 -13.14
C VAL A 74 11.57 12.72 -12.08
N ILE A 75 12.54 11.91 -12.56
CA ILE A 75 13.31 10.99 -11.71
C ILE A 75 14.69 11.60 -11.48
N THR A 76 14.80 12.43 -10.44
CA THR A 76 16.04 13.11 -10.03
C THR A 76 16.24 12.96 -8.51
N ASP A 77 17.41 13.35 -8.02
CA ASP A 77 17.76 13.45 -6.61
C ASP A 77 17.38 12.21 -5.77
N TRP A 78 16.61 12.41 -4.72
CA TRP A 78 16.20 11.33 -3.82
C TRP A 78 15.38 10.23 -4.52
N LYS A 79 14.54 10.60 -5.48
CA LYS A 79 13.73 9.65 -6.26
C LYS A 79 14.61 8.79 -7.15
N PHE A 80 15.57 9.39 -7.85
CA PHE A 80 16.57 8.68 -8.63
C PHE A 80 17.35 7.68 -7.78
N LYS A 81 17.86 8.12 -6.63
CA LYS A 81 18.65 7.26 -5.74
C LYS A 81 17.86 6.03 -5.27
N ARG A 82 16.62 6.20 -4.85
CA ARG A 82 15.76 5.09 -4.42
C ARG A 82 15.49 4.10 -5.54
N ILE A 83 15.08 4.60 -6.71
CA ILE A 83 14.79 3.76 -7.87
C ILE A 83 16.05 3.03 -8.33
N GLN A 84 17.18 3.71 -8.46
CA GLN A 84 18.45 3.12 -8.86
C GLN A 84 18.87 1.99 -7.92
N THR A 85 18.83 2.22 -6.60
CA THR A 85 19.21 1.22 -5.59
C THR A 85 18.35 -0.03 -5.71
N ALA A 86 17.04 0.12 -5.80
CA ALA A 86 16.12 -1.01 -5.92
C ALA A 86 16.31 -1.76 -7.26
N MET A 87 16.47 -1.03 -8.38
CA MET A 87 16.70 -1.64 -9.69
C MET A 87 18.02 -2.44 -9.75
N GLN A 88 19.10 -1.90 -9.21
CA GLN A 88 20.41 -2.58 -9.21
C GLN A 88 20.37 -3.89 -8.40
N ALA A 89 19.56 -3.95 -7.36
CA ALA A 89 19.35 -5.15 -6.55
C ALA A 89 18.34 -6.14 -7.14
N GLY A 90 17.62 -5.76 -8.20
CA GLY A 90 16.50 -6.54 -8.73
C GLY A 90 15.33 -6.66 -7.74
N LEU A 91 15.20 -5.70 -6.81
CA LEU A 91 14.14 -5.67 -5.80
C LEU A 91 12.84 -5.18 -6.43
N ASN A 92 11.76 -5.94 -6.22
CA ASN A 92 10.42 -5.46 -6.54
C ASN A 92 9.94 -4.47 -5.47
N ILE A 93 9.21 -3.42 -5.89
CA ILE A 93 8.50 -2.52 -4.97
C ILE A 93 7.01 -2.59 -5.30
N ALA A 94 6.19 -2.91 -4.32
CA ALA A 94 4.74 -2.85 -4.43
C ALA A 94 4.16 -2.02 -3.28
N GLY A 95 3.20 -1.15 -3.60
CA GLY A 95 2.53 -0.31 -2.63
C GLY A 95 1.01 -0.49 -2.66
N TYR A 96 0.38 -0.53 -1.48
CA TYR A 96 -1.07 -0.56 -1.34
C TYR A 96 -1.49 0.45 -0.27
N HIS A 97 -2.16 1.51 -0.69
CA HIS A 97 -2.54 2.65 0.15
C HIS A 97 -3.98 2.50 0.66
N LEU A 98 -4.97 3.17 0.04
CA LEU A 98 -6.36 3.10 0.50
C LEU A 98 -6.93 1.68 0.58
N PRO A 99 -6.63 0.76 -0.36
CA PRO A 99 -7.08 -0.62 -0.24
C PRO A 99 -6.63 -1.31 1.06
N LEU A 100 -5.38 -1.07 1.49
CA LEU A 100 -4.89 -1.61 2.75
C LEU A 100 -5.53 -0.91 3.95
N ASP A 101 -5.73 0.41 3.92
CA ASP A 101 -6.41 1.12 5.01
C ASP A 101 -7.83 0.59 5.25
N ALA A 102 -8.52 0.26 4.18
CA ALA A 102 -9.91 -0.18 4.22
C ALA A 102 -10.11 -1.66 4.54
N HIS A 103 -9.07 -2.48 4.42
CA HIS A 103 -9.22 -3.92 4.56
C HIS A 103 -9.74 -4.29 5.97
N PRO A 104 -10.86 -5.05 6.08
CA PRO A 104 -11.58 -5.21 7.35
C PRO A 104 -10.83 -6.02 8.41
N GLN A 105 -9.83 -6.77 8.03
CA GLN A 105 -9.05 -7.64 8.94
C GLN A 105 -7.57 -7.24 8.98
N LEU A 106 -6.93 -7.05 7.81
CA LEU A 106 -5.50 -6.81 7.69
C LEU A 106 -5.15 -5.32 7.66
N GLY A 107 -6.16 -4.47 7.46
CA GLY A 107 -5.99 -3.03 7.25
C GLY A 107 -5.43 -2.29 8.45
N ASN A 108 -4.74 -1.20 8.18
CA ASN A 108 -4.14 -0.34 9.20
C ASN A 108 -5.17 0.10 10.25
N ASN A 109 -6.35 0.54 9.79
CA ASN A 109 -7.43 0.99 10.68
C ASN A 109 -8.00 -0.17 11.53
N ALA A 110 -8.22 -1.34 10.93
CA ALA A 110 -8.73 -2.51 11.62
C ALA A 110 -7.75 -3.01 12.69
N GLN A 111 -6.46 -3.06 12.36
CA GLN A 111 -5.43 -3.49 13.29
C GLN A 111 -5.21 -2.46 14.40
N LEU A 112 -5.24 -1.17 14.11
CA LEU A 112 -5.15 -0.11 15.12
C LEU A 112 -6.34 -0.18 16.08
N ALA A 113 -7.56 -0.34 15.57
CA ALA A 113 -8.75 -0.52 16.39
C ALA A 113 -8.60 -1.73 17.34
N ARG A 114 -8.09 -2.86 16.81
CA ARG A 114 -7.85 -4.06 17.62
C ARG A 114 -6.85 -3.82 18.74
N VAL A 115 -5.73 -3.14 18.45
CA VAL A 115 -4.70 -2.82 19.44
C VAL A 115 -5.24 -1.91 20.53
N LEU A 116 -6.08 -0.93 20.17
CA LEU A 116 -6.67 0.04 21.10
C LEU A 116 -7.95 -0.46 21.78
N GLY A 117 -8.42 -1.68 21.46
CA GLY A 117 -9.67 -2.22 22.00
C GLY A 117 -10.93 -1.50 21.50
N LEU A 118 -10.84 -0.80 20.36
CA LEU A 118 -11.96 -0.08 19.77
C LEU A 118 -12.87 -1.04 18.98
N LYS A 119 -14.17 -0.77 18.99
CA LYS A 119 -15.14 -1.49 18.16
C LYS A 119 -15.49 -0.66 16.93
N PRO A 120 -15.35 -1.21 15.71
CA PRO A 120 -15.78 -0.51 14.50
C PRO A 120 -17.27 -0.20 14.53
N LEU A 121 -17.64 1.01 14.13
CA LEU A 121 -19.04 1.36 13.96
C LEU A 121 -19.60 0.75 12.65
N PRO A 122 -20.89 0.36 12.62
CA PRO A 122 -21.54 -0.08 11.38
C PRO A 122 -21.48 1.01 10.30
N ALA A 123 -21.24 0.63 9.05
CA ALA A 123 -21.11 1.56 7.92
C ALA A 123 -22.29 2.56 7.77
N LYS A 124 -23.48 2.20 8.24
CA LYS A 124 -24.67 3.07 8.24
C LYS A 124 -24.60 4.23 9.24
N ALA A 125 -23.77 4.15 10.27
CA ALA A 125 -23.62 5.22 11.26
C ALA A 125 -22.79 6.41 10.74
N THR A 126 -22.06 6.25 9.63
CA THR A 126 -21.20 7.30 9.06
C THR A 126 -21.93 8.30 8.19
N ALA A 127 -23.20 8.05 7.81
CA ALA A 127 -24.00 8.97 7.01
C ALA A 127 -24.49 10.21 7.78
N ALA A 128 -24.36 10.24 9.10
CA ALA A 128 -24.88 11.30 9.95
C ALA A 128 -23.86 12.39 10.33
N VAL A 129 -22.59 12.21 10.04
CA VAL A 129 -21.55 13.23 10.30
C VAL A 129 -21.16 13.85 8.96
N GLY A 130 -21.79 14.99 8.66
CA GLY A 130 -21.62 15.75 7.42
C GLY A 130 -20.20 16.28 7.23
N VAL A 131 -19.30 15.43 6.78
CA VAL A 131 -18.08 15.84 6.09
C VAL A 131 -18.21 15.31 4.67
N ALA A 132 -18.60 16.20 3.77
CA ALA A 132 -18.63 15.95 2.33
C ALA A 132 -17.17 15.83 1.85
N ASP A 133 -16.60 14.67 1.99
CA ASP A 133 -15.31 14.34 1.39
C ASP A 133 -15.59 13.62 0.06
N ALA A 134 -15.21 14.24 -1.06
CA ALA A 134 -15.43 13.68 -2.39
C ALA A 134 -14.74 12.30 -2.57
N ALA A 135 -13.83 11.92 -1.67
CA ALA A 135 -13.24 10.60 -1.59
C ALA A 135 -14.18 9.54 -0.97
N ALA A 136 -15.16 9.96 -0.13
CA ALA A 136 -16.06 9.03 0.55
C ALA A 136 -17.11 8.39 -0.38
N ALA A 137 -17.38 9.00 -1.53
CA ALA A 137 -18.39 8.52 -2.49
C ALA A 137 -17.93 7.30 -3.32
N ALA A 138 -16.67 6.87 -3.20
CA ALA A 138 -16.11 5.77 -3.98
C ALA A 138 -15.56 4.63 -3.10
N GLN A 139 -15.93 4.59 -1.81
CA GLN A 139 -15.43 3.57 -0.89
C GLN A 139 -16.41 2.40 -0.76
N PRO A 140 -15.91 1.15 -0.78
CA PRO A 140 -16.74 -0.02 -0.58
C PRO A 140 -17.36 -0.06 0.83
N PRO A 141 -18.47 -0.79 1.02
CA PRO A 141 -19.10 -0.95 2.33
C PRO A 141 -18.11 -1.65 3.29
N GLY A 142 -17.74 -0.98 4.34
CA GLY A 142 -16.74 -1.44 5.33
C GLY A 142 -15.79 -0.33 5.79
N PHE A 143 -15.80 0.81 5.12
CA PHE A 143 -15.04 1.98 5.55
C PHE A 143 -15.76 2.68 6.70
N GLY A 144 -15.60 2.16 7.92
CA GLY A 144 -16.08 2.77 9.15
C GLY A 144 -15.10 3.83 9.65
N ARG A 145 -15.60 5.00 10.03
CA ARG A 145 -14.81 5.92 10.85
C ARG A 145 -14.80 5.38 12.28
N PHE A 146 -13.66 5.46 12.92
CA PHE A 146 -13.54 5.20 14.34
C PHE A 146 -13.83 6.50 15.08
N GLY A 147 -14.81 6.50 15.95
CA GLY A 147 -15.10 7.58 16.89
C GLY A 147 -14.23 7.51 18.13
#